data_e02bd5d345f91a61aeca66ae18355395
#
_entry.id   e02bd5d345f91a61aeca66ae18355395
#
_cell.length_a   1.000
_cell.length_b   1.000
_cell.length_c   1.000
_cell.angle_alpha   90.00
_cell.angle_beta   90.00
_cell.angle_gamma   90.00
#
_symmetry.space_group_name_H-M   'P 1'
#
loop_
_entity.id
_entity.type
_entity.pdbx_description
1 polymer ?
#
loop_
_entity_poly.entity_id
_entity_poly.type
_entity_poly.pdbx_seq_one_letter_code
_entity_poly.pdbx_strand_id
1 'polypeptide(L)'
;MAKSARRSRGTAGPRARGGGKTSPKASAVRREHRTARGGSSARRTTKRATKAAGARKKSASGRPVQRPAGAKGSTLGAEKKGKLERAQLPRHTTKAGRGRAAASATEVNEGKYVYCVIKSERRLSFGTLGIGIEPAEVHTVHFRDIAAVVSGTPMVALDPTRDNVLSHQRVNETVMQDHTVIPMSFGTVFKTDDDIIELLRSAYDAFTDVLNKMQDKLEFGLKVLWDRDLIIHEIEAEDEDIHRLKNEISSQTGSTYFARMQYGRLIDAALQARSERYVSEIFEALRNVSVASRSNKPIGDRMIMNAAFLVARSAEQAFDARVRDIGQRYDKLTFKFTGPWPPYNFVNIRLKLERAH
;
A
#
# COMPACT_ATOMS: atom_id res chain seq x y z
N MET A 1 17.65 1.65 -70.44
CA MET A 1 17.56 0.36 -71.18
C MET A 1 16.69 -0.53 -70.30
N ALA A 2 15.44 -0.61 -70.55
CA ALA A 2 14.71 -1.48 -71.45
C ALA A 2 14.42 -2.84 -70.84
N LYS A 3 13.11 -2.97 -70.50
CA LYS A 3 12.16 -4.03 -70.93
C LYS A 3 12.34 -5.40 -70.26
N SER A 4 11.30 -6.12 -69.81
CA SER A 4 9.97 -6.49 -70.33
C SER A 4 9.36 -7.44 -69.35
N ALA A 5 8.18 -7.33 -68.76
CA ALA A 5 6.84 -7.74 -69.16
C ALA A 5 6.65 -9.19 -69.65
N ARG A 6 5.77 -9.95 -68.93
CA ARG A 6 4.69 -10.89 -69.36
C ARG A 6 4.12 -11.63 -68.17
N ARG A 7 2.89 -11.49 -67.79
CA ARG A 7 1.53 -11.87 -68.18
C ARG A 7 1.33 -13.31 -68.64
N SER A 8 0.50 -14.08 -67.91
CA SER A 8 -0.62 -14.96 -68.36
C SER A 8 -1.32 -15.55 -67.14
N ARG A 9 -2.59 -15.24 -66.85
CA ARG A 9 -3.86 -15.78 -67.37
C ARG A 9 -3.87 -17.32 -67.28
N GLY A 10 -4.79 -17.93 -66.55
CA GLY A 10 -6.22 -18.10 -66.42
C GLY A 10 -6.45 -19.54 -66.07
N THR A 11 -7.49 -20.00 -65.48
CA THR A 11 -8.83 -20.46 -65.81
C THR A 11 -9.47 -21.08 -64.58
N ALA A 12 -10.52 -20.67 -64.11
CA ALA A 12 -11.93 -21.03 -64.22
C ALA A 12 -12.31 -22.50 -63.85
N GLY A 13 -13.01 -22.66 -62.77
CA GLY A 13 -14.07 -23.42 -62.15
C GLY A 13 -14.37 -24.88 -62.62
N PRO A 14 -15.27 -25.66 -62.05
CA PRO A 14 -16.68 -25.28 -61.72
C PRO A 14 -17.30 -25.88 -60.42
N ARG A 15 -18.54 -25.49 -60.24
CA ARG A 15 -19.57 -25.85 -59.24
C ARG A 15 -20.00 -27.34 -59.18
N ALA A 16 -20.42 -27.79 -57.99
CA ALA A 16 -21.58 -28.66 -57.72
C ALA A 16 -21.91 -28.58 -56.23
N ARG A 17 -23.02 -28.12 -55.78
CA ARG A 17 -24.41 -28.51 -55.59
C ARG A 17 -24.60 -29.80 -54.77
N GLY A 18 -25.39 -29.64 -53.68
CA GLY A 18 -26.20 -30.66 -52.98
C GLY A 18 -25.91 -30.59 -51.47
N GLY A 19 -26.78 -30.22 -50.58
CA GLY A 19 -28.20 -30.49 -50.40
C GLY A 19 -28.34 -31.40 -49.18
N GLY A 20 -29.05 -30.96 -48.16
CA GLY A 20 -29.40 -31.88 -47.07
C GLY A 20 -29.72 -31.17 -45.73
N LYS A 21 -30.96 -30.73 -45.65
CA LYS A 21 -31.65 -30.39 -44.37
C LYS A 21 -31.82 -31.65 -43.53
N THR A 22 -31.62 -31.58 -42.23
CA THR A 22 -32.55 -32.22 -41.23
C THR A 22 -32.20 -31.70 -39.83
N SER A 23 -33.13 -31.03 -39.24
CA SER A 23 -33.30 -30.99 -37.79
C SER A 23 -34.08 -32.24 -37.34
N PRO A 24 -33.95 -32.71 -36.12
CA PRO A 24 -35.11 -32.88 -35.32
C PRO A 24 -34.97 -32.47 -33.84
N LYS A 25 -35.98 -31.77 -33.44
CA LYS A 25 -36.93 -32.06 -32.38
C LYS A 25 -36.43 -32.12 -30.92
N ALA A 26 -37.02 -31.19 -30.22
CA ALA A 26 -37.21 -31.12 -28.78
C ALA A 26 -37.81 -32.41 -28.20
N SER A 27 -37.39 -32.79 -27.00
CA SER A 27 -38.22 -33.58 -26.12
C SER A 27 -38.17 -32.97 -24.71
N ALA A 28 -39.33 -32.54 -24.33
CA ALA A 28 -39.73 -32.12 -23.00
C ALA A 28 -40.01 -33.36 -22.14
N VAL A 29 -39.50 -33.40 -20.93
CA VAL A 29 -39.98 -34.27 -19.85
C VAL A 29 -40.03 -33.41 -18.58
N ARG A 30 -41.14 -32.89 -18.30
CA ARG A 30 -42.27 -33.22 -17.39
C ARG A 30 -41.84 -33.23 -15.90
N ARG A 31 -42.44 -32.24 -15.24
CA ARG A 31 -42.59 -32.04 -13.80
C ARG A 31 -43.11 -33.28 -13.09
N GLU A 32 -42.61 -33.54 -11.89
CA GLU A 32 -43.41 -34.14 -10.83
C GLU A 32 -43.24 -33.35 -9.53
N HIS A 33 -44.34 -32.79 -9.10
CA HIS A 33 -44.60 -32.29 -7.76
C HIS A 33 -44.71 -33.48 -6.80
N ARG A 34 -44.11 -33.37 -5.65
CA ARG A 34 -44.55 -34.15 -4.49
C ARG A 34 -44.55 -33.26 -3.24
N THR A 35 -45.73 -32.92 -2.83
CA THR A 35 -46.14 -32.37 -1.54
C THR A 35 -46.17 -33.47 -0.48
N ALA A 36 -45.68 -33.19 0.70
CA ALA A 36 -46.12 -33.77 1.98
C ALA A 36 -45.68 -32.80 3.08
N ARG A 37 -46.55 -32.17 3.59
CA ARG A 37 -47.36 -31.97 4.80
C ARG A 37 -46.83 -32.76 6.01
N GLY A 38 -46.64 -32.02 7.11
CA GLY A 38 -47.14 -32.45 8.40
C GLY A 38 -46.12 -32.43 9.51
N GLY A 39 -46.45 -31.66 10.54
CA GLY A 39 -46.06 -32.02 11.89
C GLY A 39 -45.59 -30.88 12.78
N SER A 40 -46.56 -30.17 13.33
CA SER A 40 -46.44 -29.32 14.51
C SER A 40 -45.95 -30.08 15.74
N SER A 41 -45.12 -29.48 16.58
CA SER A 41 -45.26 -29.60 18.03
C SER A 41 -44.60 -28.45 18.77
N ALA A 42 -45.40 -27.75 19.48
CA ALA A 42 -45.07 -26.73 20.45
C ALA A 42 -44.71 -27.36 21.82
N ARG A 43 -43.81 -26.71 22.54
CA ARG A 43 -43.80 -26.60 24.03
C ARG A 43 -42.60 -25.72 24.38
N ARG A 44 -42.80 -24.52 24.80
CA ARG A 44 -43.31 -23.90 26.06
C ARG A 44 -42.44 -24.18 27.27
N THR A 45 -42.18 -23.06 27.97
CA THR A 45 -41.80 -22.84 29.36
C THR A 45 -40.30 -22.88 29.65
N THR A 46 -39.69 -21.99 30.44
CA THR A 46 -40.17 -21.12 31.52
C THR A 46 -39.15 -20.06 31.88
N LYS A 47 -39.64 -18.93 32.26
CA LYS A 47 -39.06 -17.87 33.08
C LYS A 47 -38.16 -18.36 34.22
N ARG A 48 -37.09 -17.65 34.51
CA ARG A 48 -36.80 -17.23 35.88
C ARG A 48 -35.95 -15.98 35.95
N ALA A 49 -36.52 -14.97 36.53
CA ALA A 49 -35.87 -13.74 37.00
C ALA A 49 -35.37 -13.94 38.43
N THR A 50 -34.25 -13.35 38.74
CA THR A 50 -33.86 -12.88 40.09
C THR A 50 -32.84 -11.78 39.84
N LYS A 51 -33.10 -10.56 40.08
CA LYS A 51 -33.36 -9.63 41.18
C LYS A 51 -32.32 -9.69 42.32
N ALA A 52 -31.83 -8.52 42.57
CA ALA A 52 -31.30 -7.88 43.79
C ALA A 52 -29.83 -7.49 43.67
N ALA A 53 -29.54 -6.24 43.63
CA ALA A 53 -29.51 -5.21 44.68
C ALA A 53 -28.14 -5.22 45.36
N GLY A 54 -27.47 -4.14 45.37
CA GLY A 54 -27.35 -3.11 46.35
C GLY A 54 -25.96 -2.52 46.33
N ALA A 55 -25.85 -1.30 46.03
CA ALA A 55 -25.56 -0.17 46.93
C ALA A 55 -24.12 -0.08 47.46
N ARG A 56 -23.46 0.98 47.20
CA ARG A 56 -23.08 2.12 48.03
C ARG A 56 -21.72 2.73 47.63
N LYS A 57 -21.79 3.97 47.22
CA LYS A 57 -21.16 5.19 47.74
C LYS A 57 -19.73 5.08 48.32
N LYS A 58 -18.83 5.92 47.74
CA LYS A 58 -18.14 7.05 48.40
C LYS A 58 -17.25 7.75 47.35
N SER A 59 -17.50 8.92 47.00
CA SER A 59 -17.03 10.28 47.25
C SER A 59 -15.57 10.42 47.74
N ALA A 60 -14.77 11.11 46.97
CA ALA A 60 -13.73 12.07 47.35
C ALA A 60 -13.26 12.73 46.06
N SER A 61 -13.62 13.97 45.79
CA SER A 61 -13.01 15.23 46.16
C SER A 61 -11.57 15.37 45.70
N GLY A 62 -11.38 16.30 44.78
CA GLY A 62 -10.33 17.18 45.04
C GLY A 62 -9.45 17.65 43.90
N ARG A 63 -9.75 18.85 43.47
CA ARG A 63 -8.89 19.96 43.04
C ARG A 63 -8.49 20.09 41.56
N PRO A 64 -8.75 21.29 41.07
CA PRO A 64 -8.32 21.74 39.75
C PRO A 64 -6.88 22.29 39.83
N VAL A 65 -6.05 21.95 38.88
CA VAL A 65 -4.74 22.60 38.69
C VAL A 65 -4.89 23.71 37.64
N GLN A 66 -4.55 24.89 38.12
CA GLN A 66 -4.56 26.19 37.45
C GLN A 66 -3.63 26.23 36.24
N ARG A 67 -4.12 26.84 35.19
CA ARG A 67 -3.31 27.46 34.15
C ARG A 67 -2.63 28.73 34.70
N PRO A 68 -1.42 29.06 34.29
CA PRO A 68 -0.97 30.44 34.28
C PRO A 68 -1.23 31.09 32.92
N ALA A 69 -1.88 32.24 33.02
CA ALA A 69 -2.09 33.17 31.93
C ALA A 69 -0.89 34.13 31.80
N GLY A 70 -0.58 34.48 30.56
CA GLY A 70 -0.29 35.85 30.19
C GLY A 70 1.12 36.37 30.41
N ALA A 71 1.79 36.69 29.30
CA ALA A 71 2.50 37.94 29.20
C ALA A 71 2.54 38.39 27.74
N LYS A 72 2.08 39.61 27.58
CA LYS A 72 2.02 40.43 26.37
C LYS A 72 3.37 41.02 26.02
N GLY A 73 3.67 41.11 24.72
CA GLY A 73 4.06 42.29 23.98
C GLY A 73 5.41 42.95 24.29
N SER A 74 6.17 43.18 23.22
CA SER A 74 6.77 44.48 22.88
C SER A 74 7.78 44.27 21.74
N THR A 75 7.47 44.68 20.57
CA THR A 75 7.92 45.74 19.67
C THR A 75 9.42 46.12 19.66
N LEU A 76 9.94 46.06 18.40
CA LEU A 76 10.87 47.03 17.74
C LEU A 76 12.27 47.22 18.31
N GLY A 77 13.25 47.12 17.38
CA GLY A 77 14.46 47.91 17.49
C GLY A 77 15.69 47.38 16.78
N ALA A 78 15.86 47.80 15.53
CA ALA A 78 17.05 48.42 14.95
C ALA A 78 18.38 47.64 14.88
N GLU A 79 18.82 47.61 13.65
CA GLU A 79 20.20 47.49 13.11
C GLU A 79 21.34 47.98 14.03
N LYS A 80 22.41 47.20 14.06
CA LYS A 80 23.78 47.78 14.12
C LYS A 80 24.77 46.91 13.36
N LYS A 81 25.28 47.49 12.28
CA LYS A 81 26.53 47.10 11.61
C LYS A 81 27.72 47.18 12.59
N GLY A 82 28.55 46.20 12.63
CA GLY A 82 29.82 46.17 13.38
C GLY A 82 30.83 45.30 12.68
N LYS A 83 31.60 45.87 11.83
CA LYS A 83 33.04 45.98 11.59
C LYS A 83 33.88 44.70 11.83
N LEU A 84 34.42 44.22 10.72
CA LEU A 84 35.52 43.25 10.65
C LEU A 84 36.72 43.76 11.50
N GLU A 85 37.25 42.88 12.31
CA GLU A 85 38.60 42.99 12.87
C GLU A 85 39.37 41.69 12.65
N ARG A 86 40.46 41.87 11.95
CA ARG A 86 41.37 40.86 11.45
C ARG A 86 42.41 40.62 12.56
N ALA A 87 42.32 39.47 13.24
CA ALA A 87 43.37 39.06 14.18
C ALA A 87 44.33 38.09 13.52
N GLN A 88 45.61 38.46 13.61
CA GLN A 88 46.77 37.80 13.03
C GLN A 88 47.13 36.49 13.78
N LEU A 89 47.53 35.47 13.02
CA LEU A 89 48.12 34.22 13.44
C LEU A 89 49.53 34.42 13.99
N PRO A 90 49.94 33.76 15.07
CA PRO A 90 51.34 33.59 15.38
C PRO A 90 51.91 32.35 14.67
N ARG A 91 52.98 32.59 13.93
CA ARG A 91 53.84 31.51 13.39
C ARG A 91 54.64 30.89 14.55
N HIS A 92 54.54 29.58 14.74
CA HIS A 92 55.52 28.83 15.47
C HIS A 92 56.07 27.68 14.65
N THR A 93 57.35 27.66 14.65
CA THR A 93 58.36 26.88 13.95
C THR A 93 58.28 25.38 14.25
N THR A 94 58.52 24.64 13.18
CA THR A 94 58.76 23.21 13.05
C THR A 94 59.71 22.62 14.09
N LYS A 95 59.29 21.50 14.70
CA LYS A 95 60.21 20.49 15.19
C LYS A 95 59.70 19.12 14.75
N ALA A 96 60.47 18.47 13.90
CA ALA A 96 60.23 17.15 13.39
C ALA A 96 60.26 16.13 14.54
N GLY A 97 59.13 15.48 14.78
CA GLY A 97 59.05 14.29 15.62
C GLY A 97 58.34 13.18 14.79
N ARG A 98 59.12 12.20 14.36
CA ARG A 98 58.63 10.95 13.81
C ARG A 98 57.85 10.22 14.90
N GLY A 99 56.58 10.44 14.98
CA GLY A 99 55.64 9.61 15.72
C GLY A 99 54.70 8.95 14.70
N ARG A 100 54.93 7.68 14.48
CA ARG A 100 54.03 6.78 13.72
C ARG A 100 52.76 6.61 14.55
N ALA A 101 51.82 7.53 14.39
CA ALA A 101 50.48 7.34 14.88
C ALA A 101 49.83 6.31 13.95
N ALA A 102 49.76 5.07 14.41
CA ALA A 102 48.83 4.11 13.90
C ALA A 102 47.43 4.73 14.09
N ALA A 103 46.82 5.18 13.03
CA ALA A 103 45.42 5.43 13.01
C ALA A 103 44.74 4.09 13.37
N SER A 104 44.19 4.02 14.58
CA SER A 104 43.23 2.99 14.92
C SER A 104 42.05 3.22 13.97
N ALA A 105 42.04 2.47 12.87
CA ALA A 105 40.81 2.27 12.12
C ALA A 105 39.80 1.70 13.14
N THR A 106 38.85 2.51 13.55
CA THR A 106 37.66 2.02 14.21
C THR A 106 37.13 0.98 13.25
N GLU A 107 37.18 -0.30 13.58
CA GLU A 107 36.54 -1.36 12.84
C GLU A 107 35.05 -1.00 12.82
N VAL A 108 34.62 -0.37 11.75
CA VAL A 108 33.19 -0.17 11.48
C VAL A 108 32.68 -1.58 11.27
N ASN A 109 31.93 -2.09 12.24
CA ASN A 109 31.31 -3.40 12.17
C ASN A 109 30.37 -3.36 10.94
N GLU A 110 30.83 -3.94 9.83
CA GLU A 110 30.15 -3.91 8.54
C GLU A 110 29.10 -5.00 8.49
N GLY A 111 27.88 -4.62 8.16
CA GLY A 111 26.76 -5.52 7.94
C GLY A 111 26.36 -5.61 6.48
N LYS A 112 25.34 -6.43 6.21
CA LYS A 112 24.76 -6.63 4.90
C LYS A 112 23.28 -6.24 4.94
N TYR A 113 22.94 -5.18 4.20
CA TYR A 113 21.55 -4.76 4.02
C TYR A 113 20.89 -5.61 2.93
N VAL A 114 19.72 -6.18 3.21
CA VAL A 114 18.98 -7.04 2.28
C VAL A 114 17.78 -6.29 1.72
N TYR A 115 17.69 -6.19 0.40
CA TYR A 115 16.60 -5.50 -0.33
C TYR A 115 15.47 -6.43 -0.71
N CYS A 116 15.81 -7.57 -1.32
CA CYS A 116 14.83 -8.55 -1.80
C CYS A 116 15.49 -9.91 -1.99
N VAL A 117 14.65 -10.92 -2.25
CA VAL A 117 15.06 -12.25 -2.71
C VAL A 117 14.53 -12.46 -4.11
N ILE A 118 15.36 -13.03 -4.98
CA ILE A 118 15.08 -13.31 -6.39
C ILE A 118 15.42 -14.76 -6.73
N LYS A 119 14.94 -15.25 -7.87
CA LYS A 119 15.42 -16.49 -8.48
C LYS A 119 16.59 -16.16 -9.40
N SER A 120 17.76 -16.68 -9.08
CA SER A 120 18.97 -16.54 -9.91
C SER A 120 20.03 -17.57 -9.51
N GLU A 121 20.60 -18.25 -10.51
CA GLU A 121 21.75 -19.13 -10.34
C GLU A 121 23.07 -18.41 -10.55
N ARG A 122 23.04 -17.23 -11.21
CA ARG A 122 24.21 -16.44 -11.55
C ARG A 122 24.41 -15.31 -10.54
N ARG A 123 25.67 -15.04 -10.23
CA ARG A 123 26.02 -13.83 -9.46
C ARG A 123 25.72 -12.59 -10.30
N LEU A 124 25.00 -11.66 -9.72
CA LEU A 124 24.59 -10.41 -10.34
C LEU A 124 25.15 -9.23 -9.57
N SER A 125 25.46 -8.15 -10.30
CA SER A 125 25.75 -6.83 -9.76
C SER A 125 24.79 -5.83 -10.41
N PHE A 126 24.22 -4.95 -9.58
CA PHE A 126 23.26 -3.92 -10.02
C PHE A 126 23.87 -2.51 -9.95
N GLY A 127 25.20 -2.42 -9.68
CA GLY A 127 25.92 -1.16 -9.57
C GLY A 127 25.83 -0.53 -8.16
N THR A 128 26.32 0.70 -8.05
CA THR A 128 26.41 1.46 -6.80
C THR A 128 25.09 2.19 -6.50
N LEU A 129 24.08 1.44 -6.07
CA LEU A 129 22.72 1.93 -5.75
C LEU A 129 22.37 1.73 -4.27
N GLY A 130 23.27 1.15 -3.49
CA GLY A 130 23.02 0.75 -2.11
C GLY A 130 22.62 1.90 -1.20
N ILE A 131 21.97 1.54 -0.09
CA ILE A 131 21.54 2.48 0.93
C ILE A 131 22.75 3.07 1.67
N GLY A 132 22.69 4.34 2.06
CA GLY A 132 23.70 5.03 2.81
C GLY A 132 24.11 6.35 2.18
N ILE A 133 24.98 7.10 2.88
CA ILE A 133 25.51 8.40 2.40
C ILE A 133 26.40 8.18 1.18
N GLU A 134 27.25 7.15 1.24
CA GLU A 134 28.02 6.68 0.09
C GLU A 134 27.37 5.39 -0.41
N PRO A 135 26.74 5.41 -1.61
CA PRO A 135 26.06 4.24 -2.12
C PRO A 135 27.05 3.08 -2.33
N ALA A 136 26.76 1.95 -1.66
CA ALA A 136 27.54 0.73 -1.82
C ALA A 136 27.12 -0.06 -3.06
N GLU A 137 27.99 -0.94 -3.54
CA GLU A 137 27.67 -1.86 -4.62
C GLU A 137 26.57 -2.84 -4.20
N VAL A 138 25.55 -2.97 -5.03
CA VAL A 138 24.45 -3.93 -4.84
C VAL A 138 24.75 -5.20 -5.64
N HIS A 139 24.81 -6.33 -4.93
CA HIS A 139 25.15 -7.64 -5.51
C HIS A 139 24.29 -8.76 -4.92
N THR A 140 24.53 -10.00 -5.33
CA THR A 140 23.74 -11.16 -4.89
C THR A 140 24.54 -12.13 -4.01
N VAL A 141 23.90 -12.62 -2.93
CA VAL A 141 24.32 -13.73 -2.08
C VAL A 141 23.40 -14.91 -2.35
N HIS A 142 23.96 -16.08 -2.64
CA HIS A 142 23.22 -17.21 -3.24
C HIS A 142 23.06 -18.41 -2.30
N PHE A 143 21.92 -19.08 -2.43
CA PHE A 143 21.70 -20.43 -1.98
C PHE A 143 20.90 -21.18 -3.04
N ARG A 144 21.51 -22.19 -3.68
CA ARG A 144 20.93 -22.91 -4.83
C ARG A 144 20.53 -21.96 -5.96
N ASP A 145 19.28 -22.00 -6.39
CA ASP A 145 18.69 -21.19 -7.46
C ASP A 145 17.99 -19.91 -6.99
N ILE A 146 18.12 -19.55 -5.71
CA ILE A 146 17.63 -18.29 -5.16
C ILE A 146 18.78 -17.44 -4.63
N ALA A 147 18.59 -16.13 -4.64
CA ALA A 147 19.60 -15.19 -4.18
C ALA A 147 18.98 -14.00 -3.44
N ALA A 148 19.64 -13.57 -2.38
CA ALA A 148 19.36 -12.29 -1.73
C ALA A 148 20.12 -11.18 -2.43
N VAL A 149 19.46 -10.05 -2.71
CA VAL A 149 20.08 -8.84 -3.23
C VAL A 149 20.49 -7.97 -2.05
N VAL A 150 21.78 -7.67 -1.95
CA VAL A 150 22.39 -7.06 -0.79
C VAL A 150 23.37 -5.95 -1.12
N SER A 151 23.66 -5.09 -0.15
CA SER A 151 24.83 -4.18 -0.17
C SER A 151 25.49 -4.12 1.20
N GLY A 152 26.76 -3.69 1.25
CA GLY A 152 27.43 -3.35 2.50
C GLY A 152 26.73 -2.18 3.19
N THR A 153 26.69 -2.20 4.53
CA THR A 153 26.18 -1.11 5.37
C THR A 153 26.83 -1.17 6.74
N PRO A 154 27.04 -0.05 7.44
CA PRO A 154 27.39 -0.11 8.84
C PRO A 154 26.32 -0.85 9.65
N MET A 155 26.75 -1.65 10.64
CA MET A 155 25.87 -2.39 11.57
C MET A 155 25.19 -1.44 12.57
N VAL A 156 24.40 -0.51 12.05
CA VAL A 156 23.61 0.43 12.84
C VAL A 156 22.14 0.37 12.39
N ALA A 157 21.23 0.71 13.28
CA ALA A 157 19.84 0.88 12.89
C ALA A 157 19.74 2.03 11.88
N LEU A 158 19.22 1.74 10.71
CA LEU A 158 19.01 2.74 9.67
C LEU A 158 17.68 3.46 9.92
N ASP A 159 17.75 4.77 10.11
CA ASP A 159 16.56 5.59 10.21
C ASP A 159 15.77 5.58 8.90
N PRO A 160 14.43 5.47 8.94
CA PRO A 160 13.58 5.50 7.77
C PRO A 160 13.43 6.94 7.23
N THR A 161 14.58 7.60 6.98
CA THR A 161 14.56 8.89 6.29
C THR A 161 14.01 8.72 4.88
N ARG A 162 13.56 9.82 4.29
CA ARG A 162 13.05 9.80 2.91
C ARG A 162 14.09 9.24 1.94
N ASP A 163 15.34 9.64 2.07
CA ASP A 163 16.41 9.25 1.17
C ASP A 163 16.74 7.75 1.30
N ASN A 164 16.80 7.24 2.52
CA ASN A 164 17.03 5.82 2.78
C ASN A 164 15.89 4.95 2.23
N VAL A 165 14.64 5.38 2.44
CA VAL A 165 13.47 4.66 1.92
C VAL A 165 13.44 4.69 0.39
N LEU A 166 13.77 5.82 -0.24
CA LEU A 166 13.85 5.93 -1.70
C LEU A 166 15.00 5.10 -2.27
N SER A 167 16.15 5.02 -1.60
CA SER A 167 17.28 4.17 -2.03
C SER A 167 16.89 2.69 -1.97
N HIS A 168 16.27 2.25 -0.87
CA HIS A 168 15.72 0.88 -0.76
C HIS A 168 14.73 0.57 -1.89
N GLN A 169 13.80 1.48 -2.15
CA GLN A 169 12.80 1.35 -3.20
C GLN A 169 13.45 1.27 -4.58
N ARG A 170 14.41 2.16 -4.88
CA ARG A 170 15.13 2.20 -6.17
C ARG A 170 15.83 0.89 -6.49
N VAL A 171 16.50 0.28 -5.50
CA VAL A 171 17.12 -1.04 -5.69
C VAL A 171 16.07 -2.08 -6.06
N ASN A 172 14.98 -2.16 -5.31
CA ASN A 172 13.89 -3.11 -5.59
C ASN A 172 13.28 -2.89 -6.98
N GLU A 173 13.07 -1.64 -7.40
CA GLU A 173 12.55 -1.28 -8.73
C GLU A 173 13.53 -1.67 -9.84
N THR A 174 14.83 -1.44 -9.64
CA THR A 174 15.87 -1.84 -10.61
C THR A 174 15.90 -3.35 -10.79
N VAL A 175 15.90 -4.10 -9.70
CA VAL A 175 15.91 -5.57 -9.75
C VAL A 175 14.63 -6.13 -10.37
N MET A 176 13.48 -5.49 -10.12
CA MET A 176 12.17 -5.94 -10.64
C MET A 176 12.05 -5.78 -12.17
N GLN A 177 12.91 -5.02 -12.82
CA GLN A 177 12.87 -4.89 -14.28
C GLN A 177 13.04 -6.25 -14.95
N ASP A 178 14.01 -7.05 -14.46
CA ASP A 178 14.40 -8.31 -15.06
C ASP A 178 14.07 -9.55 -14.21
N HIS A 179 13.71 -9.35 -12.94
CA HIS A 179 13.49 -10.45 -11.99
C HIS A 179 12.16 -10.32 -11.25
N THR A 180 11.57 -11.46 -10.92
CA THR A 180 10.52 -11.52 -9.89
C THR A 180 11.16 -11.31 -8.53
N VAL A 181 10.67 -10.36 -7.74
CA VAL A 181 11.24 -9.99 -6.45
C VAL A 181 10.30 -10.33 -5.29
N ILE A 182 10.87 -10.82 -4.20
CA ILE A 182 10.25 -10.84 -2.88
C ILE A 182 10.89 -9.72 -2.08
N PRO A 183 10.24 -8.57 -1.92
CA PRO A 183 10.83 -7.44 -1.20
C PRO A 183 10.96 -7.76 0.28
N MET A 184 12.11 -7.39 0.85
CA MET A 184 12.33 -7.44 2.30
C MET A 184 11.86 -6.15 2.97
N SER A 185 11.58 -6.21 4.26
CA SER A 185 11.23 -5.01 5.02
C SER A 185 12.40 -4.04 5.09
N PHE A 186 12.10 -2.73 5.04
CA PHE A 186 13.12 -1.70 5.26
C PHE A 186 13.84 -1.93 6.59
N GLY A 187 15.17 -1.78 6.59
CA GLY A 187 16.02 -1.97 7.77
C GLY A 187 16.41 -3.44 8.05
N THR A 188 16.20 -4.35 7.08
CA THR A 188 16.66 -5.74 7.21
C THR A 188 18.18 -5.82 7.00
N VAL A 189 18.93 -6.04 8.07
CA VAL A 189 20.41 -6.11 8.08
C VAL A 189 20.86 -7.40 8.75
N PHE A 190 21.84 -8.06 8.15
CA PHE A 190 22.52 -9.25 8.67
C PHE A 190 24.00 -8.92 8.94
N LYS A 191 24.65 -9.70 9.78
CA LYS A 191 26.07 -9.50 10.10
C LYS A 191 26.96 -9.98 8.96
N THR A 192 26.65 -11.14 8.41
CA THR A 192 27.50 -11.83 7.43
C THR A 192 26.69 -12.38 6.26
N ASP A 193 27.39 -12.74 5.18
CA ASP A 193 26.80 -13.46 4.06
C ASP A 193 26.33 -14.87 4.49
N ASP A 194 27.00 -15.49 5.47
CA ASP A 194 26.62 -16.83 5.99
C ASP A 194 25.26 -16.77 6.70
N ASP A 195 24.97 -15.70 7.46
CA ASP A 195 23.64 -15.50 8.07
C ASP A 195 22.54 -15.39 7.01
N ILE A 196 22.86 -14.74 5.89
CA ILE A 196 21.93 -14.64 4.76
C ILE A 196 21.73 -15.99 4.06
N ILE A 197 22.80 -16.74 3.86
CA ILE A 197 22.74 -18.10 3.29
C ILE A 197 21.89 -19.01 4.19
N GLU A 198 22.03 -18.89 5.51
CA GLU A 198 21.21 -19.67 6.45
C GLU A 198 19.75 -19.27 6.40
N LEU A 199 19.44 -17.96 6.29
CA LEU A 199 18.08 -17.50 6.05
C LEU A 199 17.49 -18.12 4.77
N LEU A 200 18.24 -18.04 3.65
CA LEU A 200 17.79 -18.58 2.37
C LEU A 200 17.60 -20.10 2.44
N ARG A 201 18.47 -20.80 3.16
CA ARG A 201 18.39 -22.25 3.38
C ARG A 201 17.16 -22.63 4.19
N SER A 202 16.96 -21.99 5.34
CA SER A 202 15.87 -22.30 6.28
C SER A 202 14.48 -22.02 5.71
N ALA A 203 14.36 -21.08 4.79
CA ALA A 203 13.09 -20.68 4.18
C ALA A 203 13.01 -20.96 2.66
N TYR A 204 13.89 -21.85 2.15
CA TYR A 204 14.05 -22.10 0.71
C TYR A 204 12.74 -22.44 0.01
N ASP A 205 11.98 -23.40 0.54
CA ASP A 205 10.71 -23.82 -0.07
C ASP A 205 9.67 -22.69 -0.05
N ALA A 206 9.62 -21.89 1.03
CA ALA A 206 8.72 -20.75 1.14
C ALA A 206 9.08 -19.65 0.14
N PHE A 207 10.36 -19.32 -0.02
CA PHE A 207 10.82 -18.35 -1.02
C PHE A 207 10.51 -18.83 -2.44
N THR A 208 10.81 -20.08 -2.75
CA THR A 208 10.58 -20.66 -4.08
C THR A 208 9.08 -20.67 -4.43
N ASP A 209 8.22 -21.07 -3.50
CA ASP A 209 6.76 -21.07 -3.68
C ASP A 209 6.24 -19.65 -3.95
N VAL A 210 6.69 -18.66 -3.17
CA VAL A 210 6.28 -17.25 -3.36
C VAL A 210 6.83 -16.68 -4.65
N LEU A 211 8.10 -16.93 -5.02
CA LEU A 211 8.67 -16.48 -6.29
C LEU A 211 7.87 -17.02 -7.48
N ASN A 212 7.50 -18.30 -7.45
CA ASN A 212 6.69 -18.91 -8.50
C ASN A 212 5.27 -18.29 -8.54
N LYS A 213 4.65 -18.01 -7.39
CA LYS A 213 3.34 -17.36 -7.31
C LYS A 213 3.35 -15.92 -7.79
N MET A 214 4.45 -15.20 -7.58
CA MET A 214 4.59 -13.79 -7.97
C MET A 214 5.17 -13.60 -9.37
N GLN A 215 5.57 -14.68 -10.03
CA GLN A 215 6.15 -14.61 -11.37
C GLN A 215 5.23 -13.85 -12.32
N ASP A 216 5.81 -12.91 -13.09
CA ASP A 216 5.12 -12.06 -14.07
C ASP A 216 3.93 -11.27 -13.50
N LYS A 217 4.00 -10.89 -12.23
CA LYS A 217 2.99 -10.07 -11.56
C LYS A 217 3.61 -8.81 -10.97
N LEU A 218 2.83 -7.74 -11.03
CA LEU A 218 3.17 -6.42 -10.54
C LEU A 218 2.10 -5.96 -9.55
N GLU A 219 2.50 -5.19 -8.56
CA GLU A 219 1.55 -4.59 -7.63
C GLU A 219 1.26 -3.14 -8.03
N PHE A 220 0.00 -2.76 -7.99
CA PHE A 220 -0.46 -1.38 -8.14
C PHE A 220 -1.21 -0.94 -6.91
N GLY A 221 -0.95 0.29 -6.48
CA GLY A 221 -1.63 0.93 -5.37
C GLY A 221 -2.67 1.93 -5.87
N LEU A 222 -3.85 1.93 -5.28
CA LEU A 222 -4.87 2.94 -5.53
C LEU A 222 -5.37 3.52 -4.21
N LYS A 223 -5.22 4.84 -4.07
CA LYS A 223 -5.82 5.62 -3.01
C LYS A 223 -6.88 6.51 -3.61
N VAL A 224 -8.09 6.48 -3.05
CA VAL A 224 -9.18 7.36 -3.46
C VAL A 224 -9.49 8.31 -2.33
N LEU A 225 -9.50 9.59 -2.67
CA LEU A 225 -9.77 10.67 -1.73
C LEU A 225 -10.98 11.46 -2.22
N TRP A 226 -11.71 12.05 -1.28
CA TRP A 226 -12.80 12.97 -1.55
C TRP A 226 -12.58 14.32 -0.84
N ASP A 227 -13.31 15.33 -1.29
CA ASP A 227 -13.49 16.56 -0.53
C ASP A 227 -14.71 16.36 0.38
N ARG A 228 -14.45 16.17 1.69
CA ARG A 228 -15.49 15.85 2.66
C ARG A 228 -16.53 16.95 2.77
N ASP A 229 -16.12 18.20 2.71
CA ASP A 229 -17.04 19.34 2.87
C ASP A 229 -17.95 19.47 1.66
N LEU A 230 -17.43 19.22 0.46
CA LEU A 230 -18.22 19.20 -0.78
C LEU A 230 -19.26 18.09 -0.75
N ILE A 231 -18.88 16.89 -0.29
CA ILE A 231 -19.82 15.76 -0.15
C ILE A 231 -20.88 16.04 0.93
N ILE A 232 -20.51 16.70 2.04
CA ILE A 232 -21.49 17.12 3.05
C ILE A 232 -22.53 18.07 2.44
N HIS A 233 -22.10 19.08 1.66
CA HIS A 233 -23.03 20.00 1.02
C HIS A 233 -24.01 19.30 0.05
N GLU A 234 -23.54 18.27 -0.65
CA GLU A 234 -24.43 17.44 -1.48
C GLU A 234 -25.46 16.66 -0.66
N ILE A 235 -24.97 16.01 0.41
CA ILE A 235 -25.85 15.26 1.31
C ILE A 235 -26.92 16.18 1.90
N GLU A 236 -26.53 17.39 2.33
CA GLU A 236 -27.45 18.40 2.83
C GLU A 236 -28.50 18.85 1.80
N ALA A 237 -28.14 18.84 0.51
CA ALA A 237 -29.05 19.22 -0.56
C ALA A 237 -29.97 18.05 -0.99
N GLU A 238 -29.52 16.81 -0.85
CA GLU A 238 -30.23 15.60 -1.28
C GLU A 238 -31.15 15.02 -0.20
N ASP A 239 -30.84 15.20 1.11
CA ASP A 239 -31.55 14.62 2.24
C ASP A 239 -32.41 15.68 2.94
N GLU A 240 -33.74 15.54 2.85
CA GLU A 240 -34.70 16.49 3.38
C GLU A 240 -34.63 16.62 4.93
N ASP A 241 -34.35 15.52 5.64
CA ASP A 241 -34.25 15.51 7.10
C ASP A 241 -33.00 16.26 7.57
N ILE A 242 -31.88 16.06 6.87
CA ILE A 242 -30.63 16.75 7.15
C ILE A 242 -30.79 18.25 6.82
N HIS A 243 -31.42 18.56 5.69
CA HIS A 243 -31.68 19.96 5.29
C HIS A 243 -32.56 20.67 6.31
N ARG A 244 -33.63 20.04 6.77
CA ARG A 244 -34.53 20.57 7.80
C ARG A 244 -33.78 20.85 9.12
N LEU A 245 -32.98 19.89 9.60
CA LEU A 245 -32.21 20.05 10.82
C LEU A 245 -31.17 21.17 10.71
N LYS A 246 -30.51 21.31 9.54
CA LYS A 246 -29.59 22.42 9.29
C LYS A 246 -30.29 23.78 9.40
N ASN A 247 -31.48 23.91 8.82
CA ASN A 247 -32.28 25.14 8.86
C ASN A 247 -32.76 25.44 10.28
N GLU A 248 -33.19 24.41 11.03
CA GLU A 248 -33.55 24.52 12.44
C GLU A 248 -32.38 25.04 13.30
N ILE A 249 -31.19 24.47 13.14
CA ILE A 249 -29.98 24.89 13.84
C ILE A 249 -29.60 26.34 13.50
N SER A 250 -29.86 26.77 12.27
CA SER A 250 -29.49 28.11 11.80
C SER A 250 -30.51 29.19 12.21
N SER A 251 -31.78 28.83 12.40
CA SER A 251 -32.87 29.76 12.70
C SER A 251 -33.18 29.93 14.18
N GLN A 252 -32.81 28.96 15.03
CA GLN A 252 -33.11 29.01 16.45
C GLN A 252 -32.13 29.89 17.23
N THR A 253 -32.66 30.77 18.10
CA THR A 253 -31.89 31.60 19.03
C THR A 253 -31.64 30.95 20.39
N GLY A 254 -32.20 29.73 20.63
CA GLY A 254 -32.07 28.94 21.85
C GLY A 254 -31.04 27.82 21.74
N SER A 255 -31.12 26.85 22.68
CA SER A 255 -30.21 25.69 22.69
C SER A 255 -30.53 24.73 21.56
N THR A 256 -29.61 24.62 20.59
CA THR A 256 -29.70 23.70 19.45
C THR A 256 -28.89 22.41 19.65
N TYR A 257 -28.54 22.07 20.91
CA TYR A 257 -27.65 20.95 21.21
C TYR A 257 -28.13 19.61 20.64
N PHE A 258 -29.39 19.27 20.87
CA PHE A 258 -29.95 18.00 20.38
C PHE A 258 -30.04 17.98 18.84
N ALA A 259 -30.46 19.07 18.21
CA ALA A 259 -30.55 19.18 16.75
C ALA A 259 -29.15 19.04 16.12
N ARG A 260 -28.12 19.68 16.69
CA ARG A 260 -26.71 19.53 16.22
C ARG A 260 -26.18 18.12 16.39
N MET A 261 -26.50 17.47 17.50
CA MET A 261 -26.09 16.08 17.72
C MET A 261 -26.77 15.13 16.72
N GLN A 262 -28.07 15.32 16.47
CA GLN A 262 -28.81 14.53 15.50
C GLN A 262 -28.30 14.77 14.07
N TYR A 263 -28.14 16.03 13.68
CA TYR A 263 -27.54 16.41 12.41
C TYR A 263 -26.17 15.74 12.20
N GLY A 264 -25.26 15.81 13.18
CA GLY A 264 -23.96 15.16 13.11
C GLY A 264 -24.04 13.65 12.87
N ARG A 265 -24.98 12.97 13.56
CA ARG A 265 -25.21 11.52 13.36
C ARG A 265 -25.70 11.18 11.97
N LEU A 266 -26.65 11.96 11.44
CA LEU A 266 -27.18 11.73 10.10
C LEU A 266 -26.13 11.99 9.02
N ILE A 267 -25.35 13.07 9.14
CA ILE A 267 -24.22 13.36 8.25
C ILE A 267 -23.20 12.23 8.28
N ASP A 268 -22.79 11.77 9.46
CA ASP A 268 -21.79 10.70 9.56
C ASP A 268 -22.31 9.38 8.96
N ALA A 269 -23.59 9.03 9.20
CA ALA A 269 -24.21 7.86 8.58
C ALA A 269 -24.31 7.97 7.05
N ALA A 270 -24.69 9.13 6.53
CA ALA A 270 -24.79 9.36 5.10
C ALA A 270 -23.41 9.36 4.41
N LEU A 271 -22.39 9.95 5.03
CA LEU A 271 -21.01 9.90 4.56
C LEU A 271 -20.49 8.46 4.52
N GLN A 272 -20.73 7.69 5.58
CA GLN A 272 -20.35 6.28 5.64
C GLN A 272 -21.00 5.48 4.50
N ALA A 273 -22.30 5.59 4.34
CA ALA A 273 -23.03 4.88 3.28
C ALA A 273 -22.55 5.27 1.88
N ARG A 274 -22.29 6.57 1.64
CA ARG A 274 -21.75 7.04 0.36
C ARG A 274 -20.34 6.54 0.09
N SER A 275 -19.48 6.55 1.12
CA SER A 275 -18.12 6.00 1.04
C SER A 275 -18.12 4.51 0.72
N GLU A 276 -18.93 3.72 1.43
CA GLU A 276 -19.07 2.27 1.20
C GLU A 276 -19.52 1.96 -0.22
N ARG A 277 -20.49 2.71 -0.75
CA ARG A 277 -20.95 2.56 -2.13
C ARG A 277 -19.82 2.82 -3.14
N TYR A 278 -19.13 3.98 -3.04
CA TYR A 278 -18.03 4.31 -3.95
C TYR A 278 -16.91 3.28 -3.86
N VAL A 279 -16.51 2.90 -2.65
CA VAL A 279 -15.44 1.91 -2.42
C VAL A 279 -15.82 0.56 -3.02
N SER A 280 -17.05 0.09 -2.80
CA SER A 280 -17.54 -1.18 -3.35
C SER A 280 -17.52 -1.19 -4.87
N GLU A 281 -18.08 -0.15 -5.51
CA GLU A 281 -18.14 -0.03 -6.97
C GLU A 281 -16.74 0.01 -7.61
N ILE A 282 -15.84 0.83 -7.06
CA ILE A 282 -14.47 0.99 -7.58
C ILE A 282 -13.65 -0.28 -7.34
N PHE A 283 -13.72 -0.84 -6.12
CA PHE A 283 -12.93 -2.00 -5.75
C PHE A 283 -13.33 -3.24 -6.57
N GLU A 284 -14.62 -3.53 -6.70
CA GLU A 284 -15.09 -4.68 -7.46
C GLU A 284 -14.81 -4.54 -8.97
N ALA A 285 -14.92 -3.33 -9.52
CA ALA A 285 -14.59 -3.07 -10.92
C ALA A 285 -13.11 -3.33 -11.25
N LEU A 286 -12.20 -3.11 -10.28
CA LEU A 286 -10.76 -3.36 -10.43
C LEU A 286 -10.37 -4.78 -10.00
N ARG A 287 -11.03 -5.35 -8.99
CA ARG A 287 -10.82 -6.72 -8.56
C ARG A 287 -11.02 -7.71 -9.70
N ASN A 288 -12.05 -7.50 -10.52
CA ASN A 288 -12.38 -8.39 -11.63
C ASN A 288 -11.34 -8.41 -12.77
N VAL A 289 -10.43 -7.43 -12.80
CA VAL A 289 -9.34 -7.32 -13.80
C VAL A 289 -7.96 -7.49 -13.17
N SER A 290 -7.89 -7.95 -11.93
CA SER A 290 -6.66 -8.24 -11.20
C SER A 290 -6.58 -9.71 -10.82
N VAL A 291 -5.35 -10.20 -10.60
CA VAL A 291 -5.09 -11.59 -10.12
C VAL A 291 -5.48 -11.73 -8.66
N ALA A 292 -5.18 -10.71 -7.87
CA ALA A 292 -5.55 -10.61 -6.46
C ALA A 292 -5.72 -9.14 -6.08
N SER A 293 -6.49 -8.89 -5.03
CA SER A 293 -6.71 -7.54 -4.52
C SER A 293 -6.73 -7.55 -2.99
N ARG A 294 -6.27 -6.45 -2.40
CA ARG A 294 -6.24 -6.25 -0.96
C ARG A 294 -6.71 -4.85 -0.60
N SER A 295 -7.70 -4.77 0.28
CA SER A 295 -8.10 -3.50 0.89
C SER A 295 -7.26 -3.26 2.15
N ASN A 296 -6.66 -2.09 2.24
CA ASN A 296 -5.92 -1.60 3.38
C ASN A 296 -6.75 -0.53 4.10
N LYS A 297 -6.42 -0.26 5.37
CA LYS A 297 -7.12 0.78 6.15
C LYS A 297 -6.86 2.16 5.53
N PRO A 298 -7.89 2.96 5.22
CA PRO A 298 -7.73 4.35 4.85
C PRO A 298 -7.08 5.17 5.98
N ILE A 299 -6.37 6.23 5.61
CA ILE A 299 -5.65 7.10 6.54
C ILE A 299 -6.25 8.50 6.48
N GLY A 300 -6.68 9.01 7.63
CA GLY A 300 -7.37 10.30 7.74
C GLY A 300 -8.82 10.24 7.26
N ASP A 301 -9.48 11.39 7.25
CA ASP A 301 -10.91 11.58 6.96
C ASP A 301 -11.22 11.84 5.47
N ARG A 302 -10.20 12.22 4.71
CA ARG A 302 -10.32 12.49 3.27
C ARG A 302 -10.09 11.26 2.40
N MET A 303 -9.45 10.22 2.93
CA MET A 303 -9.19 8.99 2.18
C MET A 303 -10.31 7.99 2.43
N ILE A 304 -11.06 7.64 1.39
CA ILE A 304 -12.14 6.66 1.46
C ILE A 304 -11.67 5.25 1.09
N MET A 305 -10.64 5.13 0.25
CA MET A 305 -10.11 3.83 -0.19
C MET A 305 -8.59 3.83 -0.18
N ASN A 306 -8.00 2.72 0.25
CA ASN A 306 -6.59 2.40 0.13
C ASN A 306 -6.48 0.92 -0.24
N ALA A 307 -6.13 0.63 -1.48
CA ALA A 307 -6.12 -0.73 -1.98
C ALA A 307 -4.85 -1.05 -2.78
N ALA A 308 -4.47 -2.30 -2.76
CA ALA A 308 -3.42 -2.87 -3.60
C ALA A 308 -4.02 -3.93 -4.53
N PHE A 309 -3.54 -3.97 -5.76
CA PHE A 309 -3.95 -4.90 -6.81
C PHE A 309 -2.75 -5.61 -7.39
N LEU A 310 -2.78 -6.92 -7.41
CA LEU A 310 -1.78 -7.75 -8.08
C LEU A 310 -2.27 -8.02 -9.50
N VAL A 311 -1.49 -7.58 -10.48
CA VAL A 311 -1.87 -7.61 -11.90
C VAL A 311 -0.82 -8.40 -12.68
N ALA A 312 -1.24 -9.21 -13.63
CA ALA A 312 -0.30 -9.84 -14.55
C ALA A 312 0.42 -8.77 -15.38
N ARG A 313 1.72 -8.89 -15.57
CA ARG A 313 2.53 -7.93 -16.36
C ARG A 313 1.93 -7.70 -17.76
N SER A 314 1.39 -8.76 -18.38
CA SER A 314 0.72 -8.67 -19.69
C SER A 314 -0.60 -7.88 -19.67
N ALA A 315 -1.20 -7.68 -18.50
CA ALA A 315 -2.47 -6.95 -18.32
C ALA A 315 -2.28 -5.53 -17.77
N GLU A 316 -1.04 -5.07 -17.57
CA GLU A 316 -0.71 -3.77 -16.99
C GLU A 316 -1.42 -2.60 -17.70
N GLN A 317 -1.30 -2.52 -19.03
CA GLN A 317 -1.92 -1.45 -19.80
C GLN A 317 -3.45 -1.45 -19.73
N ALA A 318 -4.04 -2.65 -19.73
CA ALA A 318 -5.49 -2.80 -19.62
C ALA A 318 -5.99 -2.39 -18.24
N PHE A 319 -5.22 -2.72 -17.18
CA PHE A 319 -5.53 -2.32 -15.82
C PHE A 319 -5.44 -0.80 -15.65
N ASP A 320 -4.37 -0.17 -16.14
CA ASP A 320 -4.18 1.28 -16.12
C ASP A 320 -5.30 2.02 -16.86
N ALA A 321 -5.68 1.55 -18.06
CA ALA A 321 -6.81 2.08 -18.81
C ALA A 321 -8.12 1.97 -18.02
N ARG A 322 -8.33 0.85 -17.31
CA ARG A 322 -9.50 0.64 -16.46
C ARG A 322 -9.56 1.60 -15.28
N VAL A 323 -8.42 1.85 -14.62
CA VAL A 323 -8.35 2.84 -13.54
C VAL A 323 -8.71 4.23 -14.03
N ARG A 324 -8.20 4.64 -15.21
CA ARG A 324 -8.54 5.95 -15.82
C ARG A 324 -10.01 6.05 -16.19
N ASP A 325 -10.60 5.01 -16.82
CA ASP A 325 -12.02 4.96 -17.17
C ASP A 325 -12.90 5.12 -15.92
N ILE A 326 -12.57 4.41 -14.83
CA ILE A 326 -13.28 4.55 -13.58
C ILE A 326 -13.11 5.97 -13.03
N GLY A 327 -11.88 6.50 -13.01
CA GLY A 327 -11.61 7.85 -12.49
C GLY A 327 -12.40 8.94 -13.21
N GLN A 328 -12.65 8.80 -14.51
CA GLN A 328 -13.45 9.75 -15.29
C GLN A 328 -14.96 9.77 -14.93
N ARG A 329 -15.45 8.71 -14.29
CA ARG A 329 -16.87 8.62 -13.86
C ARG A 329 -17.16 9.30 -12.53
N TYR A 330 -16.10 9.63 -11.78
CA TYR A 330 -16.19 10.20 -10.43
C TYR A 330 -15.45 11.52 -10.36
N ASP A 331 -16.06 12.57 -10.87
CA ASP A 331 -15.50 13.93 -10.95
C ASP A 331 -15.15 14.55 -9.57
N LYS A 332 -15.81 14.06 -8.50
CA LYS A 332 -15.63 14.54 -7.13
C LYS A 332 -14.62 13.72 -6.31
N LEU A 333 -14.04 12.70 -6.91
CA LEU A 333 -13.04 11.85 -6.28
C LEU A 333 -11.67 12.10 -6.89
N THR A 334 -10.66 12.10 -6.04
CA THR A 334 -9.26 12.16 -6.47
C THR A 334 -8.65 10.77 -6.41
N PHE A 335 -8.24 10.25 -7.56
CA PHE A 335 -7.57 8.97 -7.70
C PHE A 335 -6.05 9.17 -7.65
N LYS A 336 -5.37 8.56 -6.67
CA LYS A 336 -3.91 8.48 -6.60
C LYS A 336 -3.50 7.05 -6.93
N PHE A 337 -3.19 6.83 -8.20
CA PHE A 337 -2.72 5.56 -8.73
C PHE A 337 -1.19 5.55 -8.75
N THR A 338 -0.58 4.46 -8.28
CA THR A 338 0.86 4.30 -8.12
C THR A 338 1.31 2.90 -8.49
N GLY A 339 2.54 2.75 -8.92
CA GLY A 339 3.14 1.50 -9.36
C GLY A 339 3.70 1.63 -10.80
N PRO A 340 4.22 0.54 -11.37
CA PRO A 340 4.29 -0.79 -10.76
C PRO A 340 5.27 -0.88 -9.58
N TRP A 341 4.88 -1.65 -8.57
CA TRP A 341 5.66 -1.93 -7.37
C TRP A 341 5.99 -3.42 -7.26
N PRO A 342 7.05 -3.78 -6.53
CA PRO A 342 7.21 -5.13 -5.99
C PRO A 342 6.00 -5.52 -5.16
N PRO A 343 5.65 -6.82 -5.07
CA PRO A 343 4.38 -7.27 -4.47
C PRO A 343 4.38 -7.22 -2.92
N TYR A 344 4.63 -6.04 -2.34
CA TYR A 344 4.72 -5.84 -0.88
C TYR A 344 3.48 -6.29 -0.11
N ASN A 345 2.29 -6.06 -0.69
CA ASN A 345 1.03 -6.41 -0.04
C ASN A 345 0.64 -7.88 -0.22
N PHE A 346 1.28 -8.61 -1.13
CA PHE A 346 0.91 -9.98 -1.51
C PHE A 346 1.94 -11.02 -1.09
N VAL A 347 3.10 -10.59 -0.62
CA VAL A 347 4.13 -11.46 -0.05
C VAL A 347 3.95 -11.54 1.46
N ASN A 348 3.84 -12.75 2.00
CA ASN A 348 3.76 -12.99 3.44
C ASN A 348 4.59 -14.23 3.78
N ILE A 349 5.87 -14.03 4.05
CA ILE A 349 6.78 -15.09 4.49
C ILE A 349 7.02 -14.88 5.98
N ARG A 350 6.62 -15.87 6.79
CA ARG A 350 6.92 -15.90 8.22
C ARG A 350 8.27 -16.58 8.41
N LEU A 351 9.29 -15.80 8.63
CA LEU A 351 10.62 -16.29 8.94
C LEU A 351 10.65 -16.76 10.40
N LYS A 352 10.88 -18.04 10.62
CA LYS A 352 11.27 -18.56 11.93
C LYS A 352 12.79 -18.45 12.01
N LEU A 353 13.27 -17.32 12.49
CA LEU A 353 14.67 -17.19 12.87
C LEU A 353 14.84 -17.93 14.21
N GLU A 354 15.34 -19.13 14.17
CA GLU A 354 15.88 -19.77 15.36
C GLU A 354 17.11 -18.96 15.77
N ARG A 355 17.02 -18.30 16.91
CA ARG A 355 18.20 -17.61 17.49
C ARG A 355 19.21 -18.70 17.80
N ALA A 356 20.30 -18.74 17.04
CA ALA A 356 21.49 -19.45 17.46
C ALA A 356 21.95 -18.81 18.78
N HIS A 357 21.96 -19.63 19.84
CA HIS A 357 22.44 -19.28 21.19
C HIS A 357 23.97 -19.11 21.20
#